data_f788c1e832d208c3e07f810a8e277509
#
_entry.id   f788c1e832d208c3e07f810a8e277509
#
_cell.length_a   1.000
_cell.length_b   1.000
_cell.length_c   1.000
_cell.angle_alpha   90.00
_cell.angle_beta   90.00
_cell.angle_gamma   90.00
#
_symmetry.space_group_name_H-M   'P 1'
#
loop_
_entity.id
_entity.type
_entity.pdbx_description
1 polymer ?
#
loop_
_entity_poly.entity_id
_entity_poly.type
_entity_poly.pdbx_seq_one_letter_code
_entity_poly.pdbx_strand_id
1 'polypeptide(L)'
;MRFWPVLAAVLLVARMTPALADRDPQSGAPLPPHQAEKPSPITDRFYVSVAFYAPAVHTSLRLDPSYAAPGVFGTTLDAERDLGLPGRLDQGVVEFMFRMRTRGKLRVDYFEADRSGNQALANNVVFGNDTFLAGQMAQSSIDWRAFGLTYTYSFYRSDRLEIGTGLGLYFLQAQASGAVPAESESQSVSAADPIPTLPLDFTWCISSRFAFSAHANYVEARIDAASGSFTDVHSELQYRWNPNFSIAAGWSEMRIALERSGGSTPGAVAMRFSGPQVLARFSF
;
A
#
# COMPACT_ATOMS: atom_id res chain seq x y z
N MET A 1 15.90 -4.63 -14.20
CA MET A 1 16.65 -3.69 -13.34
C MET A 1 16.56 -2.28 -13.92
N ARG A 2 15.55 -1.51 -13.50
CA ARG A 2 15.41 -0.09 -13.85
C ARG A 2 14.98 0.67 -12.59
N PHE A 3 15.94 0.94 -11.69
CA PHE A 3 15.74 1.69 -10.42
C PHE A 3 16.00 3.20 -10.54
N TRP A 4 16.01 3.81 -11.73
CA TRP A 4 16.55 5.16 -11.90
C TRP A 4 15.59 6.36 -11.84
N PRO A 5 14.28 6.33 -11.93
CA PRO A 5 13.53 7.59 -11.84
C PRO A 5 13.13 8.03 -10.42
N VAL A 6 13.19 7.18 -9.39
CA VAL A 6 12.71 7.54 -8.04
C VAL A 6 13.77 8.28 -7.21
N LEU A 7 15.05 8.10 -7.50
CA LEU A 7 16.15 8.73 -6.73
C LEU A 7 16.36 10.23 -7.04
N ALA A 8 15.87 10.72 -8.16
CA ALA A 8 16.09 12.11 -8.57
C ALA A 8 15.20 13.15 -7.84
N ALA A 9 14.09 12.72 -7.23
CA ALA A 9 13.15 13.63 -6.56
C ALA A 9 13.53 14.00 -5.12
N VAL A 10 14.44 13.28 -4.50
CA VAL A 10 14.79 13.46 -3.06
C VAL A 10 15.78 14.59 -2.79
N LEU A 11 16.48 15.08 -3.79
CA LEU A 11 17.60 16.04 -3.59
C LEU A 11 17.21 17.53 -3.64
N LEU A 12 15.94 17.88 -3.82
CA LEU A 12 15.54 19.29 -4.05
C LEU A 12 14.90 20.01 -2.83
N VAL A 13 14.79 19.39 -1.66
CA VAL A 13 14.08 19.99 -0.50
C VAL A 13 15.04 20.53 0.59
N ALA A 14 16.33 20.49 0.40
CA ALA A 14 17.32 20.77 1.45
C ALA A 14 17.71 22.27 1.64
N ARG A 15 16.91 23.24 1.17
CA ARG A 15 17.14 24.66 1.49
C ARG A 15 15.83 25.37 1.88
N MET A 16 15.35 25.11 3.09
CA MET A 16 14.43 26.03 3.75
C MET A 16 15.20 26.78 4.85
N THR A 17 15.35 28.07 4.62
CA THR A 17 15.95 29.06 5.54
C THR A 17 15.23 29.10 6.89
N PRO A 18 15.95 29.42 8.01
CA PRO A 18 15.32 29.53 9.31
C PRO A 18 14.30 30.66 9.35
N ALA A 19 13.19 30.37 10.00
CA ALA A 19 12.09 31.29 10.20
C ALA A 19 12.55 32.61 10.85
N LEU A 20 11.99 33.71 10.34
CA LEU A 20 11.98 35.00 10.98
C LEU A 20 11.49 34.84 12.43
N ALA A 21 12.31 35.33 13.37
CA ALA A 21 11.94 35.36 14.77
C ALA A 21 10.66 36.20 14.97
N ASP A 22 9.61 35.54 15.44
CA ASP A 22 8.37 36.17 15.80
C ASP A 22 8.62 37.11 16.98
N ARG A 23 8.33 38.39 16.82
CA ARG A 23 8.46 39.40 17.88
C ARG A 23 7.09 39.68 18.43
N ASP A 24 6.99 39.75 19.76
CA ASP A 24 5.80 40.21 20.44
C ASP A 24 5.54 41.70 20.05
N PRO A 25 4.40 42.02 19.40
CA PRO A 25 4.12 43.37 18.94
C PRO A 25 3.93 44.38 20.05
N GLN A 26 3.75 43.98 21.31
CA GLN A 26 3.46 44.87 22.40
C GLN A 26 4.61 45.17 23.35
N SER A 27 5.62 44.29 23.46
CA SER A 27 6.70 44.46 24.44
C SER A 27 8.09 44.65 23.84
N GLY A 28 8.29 44.36 22.55
CA GLY A 28 9.61 44.38 21.93
C GLY A 28 10.60 43.38 22.52
N ALA A 29 10.18 42.59 23.51
CA ALA A 29 10.99 41.56 24.12
C ALA A 29 10.96 40.29 23.25
N PRO A 30 12.09 39.52 23.13
CA PRO A 30 12.06 38.21 22.51
C PRO A 30 11.08 37.34 23.27
N LEU A 31 10.14 36.73 22.55
CA LEU A 31 9.29 35.68 23.14
C LEU A 31 10.17 34.64 23.83
N PRO A 32 9.79 34.14 25.01
CA PRO A 32 10.54 33.07 25.66
C PRO A 32 10.68 31.92 24.64
N PRO A 33 11.89 31.33 24.53
CA PRO A 33 12.10 30.28 23.58
C PRO A 33 11.02 29.23 23.83
N HIS A 34 10.16 29.01 22.82
CA HIS A 34 9.28 27.85 22.83
C HIS A 34 10.20 26.69 23.19
N GLN A 35 9.93 26.01 24.31
CA GLN A 35 10.65 24.81 24.66
C GLN A 35 10.51 23.89 23.45
N ALA A 36 11.60 23.79 22.68
CA ALA A 36 11.59 23.00 21.46
C ALA A 36 11.15 21.59 21.85
N GLU A 37 9.98 21.18 21.39
CA GLU A 37 9.46 19.83 21.64
C GLU A 37 10.57 18.85 21.26
N LYS A 38 10.86 17.88 22.12
CA LYS A 38 11.90 16.89 21.85
C LYS A 38 11.55 16.15 20.56
N PRO A 39 12.47 16.05 19.59
CA PRO A 39 12.20 15.34 18.35
C PRO A 39 11.70 13.91 18.60
N SER A 40 10.52 13.60 18.11
CA SER A 40 9.88 12.29 18.26
C SER A 40 8.92 12.07 17.09
N PRO A 41 8.49 10.84 16.77
CA PRO A 41 7.48 10.60 15.73
C PRO A 41 6.17 11.36 15.96
N ILE A 42 5.86 11.69 17.22
CA ILE A 42 4.66 12.47 17.59
C ILE A 42 4.83 13.96 17.31
N THR A 43 6.07 14.48 17.35
CA THR A 43 6.35 15.91 17.13
C THR A 43 6.85 16.22 15.73
N ASP A 44 7.27 15.23 14.96
CA ASP A 44 7.71 15.41 13.57
C ASP A 44 6.60 16.09 12.75
N ARG A 45 6.96 17.18 12.04
CA ARG A 45 6.03 17.91 11.18
C ARG A 45 5.96 17.36 9.77
N PHE A 46 7.07 16.85 9.30
CA PHE A 46 7.19 16.25 7.99
C PHE A 46 8.17 15.08 8.06
N TYR A 47 7.87 13.99 7.37
CA TYR A 47 8.88 13.00 7.08
C TYR A 47 8.72 12.40 5.68
N VAL A 48 9.84 11.90 5.18
CA VAL A 48 9.92 11.02 4.02
C VAL A 48 10.53 9.71 4.50
N SER A 49 9.90 8.60 4.20
CA SER A 49 10.49 7.28 4.42
C SER A 49 10.61 6.50 3.12
N VAL A 50 11.68 5.73 3.02
CA VAL A 50 11.92 4.77 1.94
C VAL A 50 12.12 3.43 2.59
N ALA A 51 11.30 2.45 2.19
CA ALA A 51 11.34 1.10 2.71
C ALA A 51 11.77 0.11 1.62
N PHE A 52 12.53 -0.89 2.04
CA PHE A 52 12.68 -2.15 1.35
C PHE A 52 11.66 -3.12 1.95
N TYR A 53 10.77 -3.62 1.12
CA TYR A 53 9.67 -4.51 1.48
C TYR A 53 9.81 -5.84 0.73
N ALA A 54 9.80 -6.96 1.46
CA ALA A 54 10.01 -8.29 0.92
C ALA A 54 8.80 -9.20 1.20
N PRO A 55 7.63 -8.95 0.54
CA PRO A 55 6.42 -9.72 0.78
C PRO A 55 6.45 -11.11 0.15
N ALA A 56 5.83 -12.05 0.84
CA ALA A 56 5.20 -13.21 0.23
C ALA A 56 3.87 -12.77 -0.40
N VAL A 57 3.61 -13.24 -1.60
CA VAL A 57 2.42 -12.88 -2.37
C VAL A 57 1.60 -14.14 -2.62
N HIS A 58 0.28 -14.02 -2.44
CA HIS A 58 -0.70 -15.03 -2.80
C HIS A 58 -1.80 -14.38 -3.61
N THR A 59 -2.08 -14.92 -4.78
CA THR A 59 -3.06 -14.37 -5.70
C THR A 59 -4.00 -15.47 -6.18
N SER A 60 -5.28 -15.29 -5.96
CA SER A 60 -6.35 -16.15 -6.47
C SER A 60 -7.19 -15.38 -7.47
N LEU A 61 -7.39 -15.96 -8.63
CA LEU A 61 -8.12 -15.37 -9.75
C LEU A 61 -9.21 -16.34 -10.22
N ARG A 62 -10.41 -15.82 -10.48
CA ARG A 62 -11.48 -16.54 -11.14
C ARG A 62 -12.22 -15.57 -12.07
N LEU A 63 -12.41 -15.97 -13.30
CA LEU A 63 -13.27 -15.29 -14.25
C LEU A 63 -14.36 -16.26 -14.69
N ASP A 64 -15.61 -15.89 -14.44
CA ASP A 64 -16.75 -16.74 -14.71
C ASP A 64 -17.27 -16.49 -16.15
N PRO A 65 -17.83 -17.49 -16.83
CA PRO A 65 -18.41 -17.33 -18.16
C PRO A 65 -19.57 -16.32 -18.13
N SER A 66 -19.59 -15.37 -19.07
CA SER A 66 -20.58 -14.28 -19.10
C SER A 66 -22.01 -14.73 -19.38
N TYR A 67 -22.19 -15.91 -20.00
CA TYR A 67 -23.48 -16.46 -20.41
C TYR A 67 -23.80 -17.79 -19.74
N ALA A 68 -23.10 -18.14 -18.67
CA ALA A 68 -23.34 -19.38 -17.96
C ALA A 68 -24.69 -19.34 -17.17
N ALA A 69 -25.30 -20.52 -17.00
CA ALA A 69 -26.43 -20.66 -16.10
C ALA A 69 -26.02 -20.30 -14.65
N PRO A 70 -26.93 -19.82 -13.81
CA PRO A 70 -26.62 -19.55 -12.40
C PRO A 70 -25.97 -20.76 -11.72
N GLY A 71 -24.83 -20.53 -11.06
CA GLY A 71 -24.07 -21.58 -10.37
C GLY A 71 -22.96 -22.24 -11.19
N VAL A 72 -22.75 -21.83 -12.45
CA VAL A 72 -21.57 -22.24 -13.24
C VAL A 72 -20.49 -21.21 -13.08
N PHE A 73 -19.36 -21.62 -12.50
CA PHE A 73 -18.21 -20.77 -12.20
C PHE A 73 -17.02 -21.16 -13.08
N GLY A 74 -16.16 -20.20 -13.36
CA GLY A 74 -14.85 -20.42 -13.93
C GLY A 74 -13.92 -21.16 -12.97
N THR A 75 -12.79 -21.61 -13.48
CA THR A 75 -11.75 -22.24 -12.65
C THR A 75 -11.10 -21.20 -11.74
N THR A 76 -11.03 -21.49 -10.45
CA THR A 76 -10.21 -20.68 -9.54
C THR A 76 -8.75 -21.05 -9.71
N LEU A 77 -7.94 -20.08 -10.13
CA LEU A 77 -6.51 -20.21 -10.35
C LEU A 77 -5.73 -19.61 -9.17
N ASP A 78 -4.74 -20.32 -8.70
CA ASP A 78 -3.67 -19.81 -7.85
C ASP A 78 -2.54 -19.35 -8.77
N ALA A 79 -2.32 -18.04 -8.84
CA ALA A 79 -1.42 -17.46 -9.83
C ALA A 79 0.03 -17.89 -9.63
N GLU A 80 0.45 -18.13 -8.41
CA GLU A 80 1.80 -18.59 -8.08
C GLU A 80 2.01 -20.05 -8.48
N ARG A 81 1.04 -20.92 -8.17
CA ARG A 81 1.13 -22.35 -8.42
C ARG A 81 0.77 -22.73 -9.86
N ASP A 82 -0.31 -22.15 -10.40
CA ASP A 82 -0.92 -22.58 -11.65
C ASP A 82 -0.40 -21.79 -12.86
N LEU A 83 0.06 -20.55 -12.65
CA LEU A 83 0.56 -19.66 -13.70
C LEU A 83 2.07 -19.34 -13.56
N GLY A 84 2.74 -19.87 -12.52
CA GLY A 84 4.18 -19.71 -12.31
C GLY A 84 4.62 -18.28 -11.95
N LEU A 85 3.74 -17.45 -11.41
CA LEU A 85 4.14 -16.13 -10.96
C LEU A 85 5.00 -16.23 -9.68
N PRO A 86 5.98 -15.31 -9.49
CA PRO A 86 6.80 -15.34 -8.29
C PRO A 86 5.95 -15.07 -7.03
N GLY A 87 6.05 -15.99 -6.06
CA GLY A 87 5.37 -15.87 -4.76
C GLY A 87 6.13 -15.00 -3.75
N ARG A 88 7.27 -14.40 -4.14
CA ARG A 88 8.04 -13.43 -3.32
C ARG A 88 8.49 -12.29 -4.19
N LEU A 89 8.49 -11.10 -3.62
CA LEU A 89 8.92 -9.87 -4.28
C LEU A 89 9.91 -9.11 -3.41
N ASP A 90 10.73 -8.29 -4.07
CA ASP A 90 11.59 -7.32 -3.44
C ASP A 90 11.19 -5.95 -3.97
N GLN A 91 10.55 -5.13 -3.14
CA GLN A 91 9.91 -3.88 -3.54
C GLN A 91 10.41 -2.68 -2.76
N GLY A 92 10.44 -1.53 -3.45
CA GLY A 92 10.60 -0.23 -2.83
C GLY A 92 9.23 0.37 -2.50
N VAL A 93 9.07 0.87 -1.28
CA VAL A 93 7.89 1.64 -0.85
C VAL A 93 8.34 3.01 -0.43
N VAL A 94 7.60 4.03 -0.83
CA VAL A 94 7.86 5.42 -0.45
C VAL A 94 6.63 5.95 0.28
N GLU A 95 6.87 6.58 1.42
CA GLU A 95 5.83 7.21 2.22
C GLU A 95 6.22 8.64 2.56
N PHE A 96 5.26 9.55 2.46
CA PHE A 96 5.37 10.94 2.91
C PHE A 96 4.33 11.19 3.98
N MET A 97 4.71 11.89 5.04
CA MET A 97 3.76 12.37 6.04
C MET A 97 3.96 13.87 6.26
N PHE A 98 2.87 14.57 6.30
CA PHE A 98 2.82 15.98 6.66
C PHE A 98 1.82 16.19 7.80
N ARG A 99 2.28 16.81 8.90
CA ARG A 99 1.44 17.14 10.05
C ARG A 99 0.83 18.54 9.88
N MET A 100 -0.48 18.57 9.80
CA MET A 100 -1.26 19.81 9.77
C MET A 100 -1.62 20.24 11.19
N ARG A 101 -1.07 21.38 11.61
CA ARG A 101 -1.20 21.83 13.01
C ARG A 101 -0.68 20.78 13.98
N THR A 102 -1.34 20.58 15.13
CA THR A 102 -0.87 19.66 16.18
C THR A 102 -1.44 18.26 16.07
N ARG A 103 -2.62 18.09 15.49
CA ARG A 103 -3.38 16.82 15.54
C ARG A 103 -3.73 16.21 14.19
N GLY A 104 -3.68 16.99 13.11
CA GLY A 104 -3.94 16.46 11.77
C GLY A 104 -2.68 15.88 11.15
N LYS A 105 -2.77 14.73 10.48
CA LYS A 105 -1.71 14.13 9.67
C LYS A 105 -2.25 13.80 8.29
N LEU A 106 -1.52 14.16 7.26
CA LEU A 106 -1.73 13.72 5.89
C LEU A 106 -0.60 12.79 5.51
N ARG A 107 -0.93 11.57 5.09
CA ARG A 107 0.02 10.56 4.61
C ARG A 107 -0.24 10.27 3.16
N VAL A 108 0.83 10.11 2.41
CA VAL A 108 0.82 9.66 1.01
C VAL A 108 1.77 8.48 0.91
N ASP A 109 1.31 7.38 0.40
CA ASP A 109 2.08 6.17 0.17
C ASP A 109 1.95 5.69 -1.27
N TYR A 110 3.03 5.10 -1.77
CA TYR A 110 3.07 4.52 -3.11
C TYR A 110 3.77 3.17 -3.09
N PHE A 111 3.13 2.21 -3.74
CA PHE A 111 3.59 0.85 -3.91
C PHE A 111 3.31 0.37 -5.33
N GLU A 112 4.30 -0.31 -5.94
CA GLU A 112 4.20 -0.91 -7.27
C GLU A 112 4.77 -2.32 -7.25
N ALA A 113 4.09 -3.27 -7.91
CA ALA A 113 4.54 -4.65 -8.00
C ALA A 113 4.20 -5.23 -9.37
N ASP A 114 5.24 -5.64 -10.10
CA ASP A 114 5.11 -6.25 -11.41
C ASP A 114 5.57 -7.70 -11.33
N ARG A 115 4.74 -8.61 -11.83
CA ARG A 115 5.02 -10.05 -11.82
C ARG A 115 4.70 -10.66 -13.16
N SER A 116 5.55 -11.55 -13.63
CA SER A 116 5.31 -12.36 -14.83
C SER A 116 5.69 -13.81 -14.60
N GLY A 117 4.97 -14.72 -15.23
CA GLY A 117 5.19 -16.16 -15.15
C GLY A 117 4.95 -16.83 -16.49
N ASN A 118 5.51 -18.04 -16.61
CA ASN A 118 5.33 -18.88 -17.76
C ASN A 118 5.33 -20.34 -17.28
N GLN A 119 4.17 -21.00 -17.38
CA GLN A 119 3.99 -22.36 -16.88
C GLN A 119 3.02 -23.16 -17.72
N ALA A 120 3.29 -24.48 -17.85
CA ALA A 120 2.33 -25.41 -18.44
C ALA A 120 1.16 -25.65 -17.48
N LEU A 121 -0.06 -25.54 -17.98
CA LEU A 121 -1.28 -25.78 -17.20
C LEU A 121 -1.34 -27.26 -16.77
N ALA A 122 -1.52 -27.50 -15.48
CA ALA A 122 -1.62 -28.85 -14.95
C ALA A 122 -2.97 -29.51 -15.26
N ASN A 123 -4.04 -28.72 -15.39
CA ASN A 123 -5.40 -29.15 -15.64
C ASN A 123 -6.06 -28.25 -16.69
N ASN A 124 -7.21 -28.68 -17.20
CA ASN A 124 -8.04 -27.80 -18.01
C ASN A 124 -8.55 -26.62 -17.17
N VAL A 125 -8.49 -25.42 -17.74
CA VAL A 125 -8.84 -24.17 -17.09
C VAL A 125 -9.96 -23.49 -17.87
N VAL A 126 -11.08 -23.20 -17.21
CA VAL A 126 -12.14 -22.33 -17.74
C VAL A 126 -11.90 -20.93 -17.16
N PHE A 127 -11.58 -19.96 -18.02
CA PHE A 127 -11.33 -18.58 -17.63
C PHE A 127 -12.12 -17.64 -18.54
N GLY A 128 -13.18 -17.06 -18.01
CA GLY A 128 -14.17 -16.35 -18.79
C GLY A 128 -14.91 -17.31 -19.73
N ASN A 129 -14.98 -16.95 -21.02
CA ASN A 129 -15.66 -17.76 -22.03
C ASN A 129 -14.75 -18.81 -22.68
N ASP A 130 -13.47 -18.85 -22.34
CA ASP A 130 -12.46 -19.69 -22.97
C ASP A 130 -12.08 -20.88 -22.09
N THR A 131 -11.69 -21.98 -22.74
CA THR A 131 -11.24 -23.19 -22.08
C THR A 131 -9.82 -23.52 -22.56
N PHE A 132 -8.85 -23.45 -21.67
CA PHE A 132 -7.47 -23.80 -21.92
C PHE A 132 -7.19 -25.24 -21.49
N LEU A 133 -6.48 -25.98 -22.32
CA LEU A 133 -6.24 -27.41 -22.08
C LEU A 133 -4.99 -27.65 -21.21
N ALA A 134 -5.02 -28.73 -20.47
CA ALA A 134 -3.84 -29.20 -19.74
C ALA A 134 -2.65 -29.41 -20.69
N GLY A 135 -1.46 -29.00 -20.23
CA GLY A 135 -0.22 -29.09 -21.01
C GLY A 135 0.07 -27.87 -21.89
N GLN A 136 -0.89 -26.95 -22.07
CA GLN A 136 -0.62 -25.71 -22.79
C GLN A 136 0.23 -24.76 -21.94
N MET A 137 1.17 -24.06 -22.61
CA MET A 137 2.02 -23.05 -21.96
C MET A 137 1.24 -21.75 -21.81
N ALA A 138 0.95 -21.34 -20.59
CA ALA A 138 0.35 -20.06 -20.26
C ALA A 138 1.46 -19.05 -19.94
N GLN A 139 1.42 -17.90 -20.61
CA GLN A 139 2.21 -16.72 -20.27
C GLN A 139 1.30 -15.75 -19.53
N SER A 140 1.69 -15.34 -18.34
CA SER A 140 0.86 -14.52 -17.47
C SER A 140 1.64 -13.34 -16.92
N SER A 141 0.99 -12.18 -16.78
CA SER A 141 1.54 -11.04 -16.04
C SER A 141 0.48 -10.38 -15.17
N ILE A 142 0.91 -9.85 -14.06
CA ILE A 142 0.09 -9.05 -13.17
C ILE A 142 0.92 -7.82 -12.77
N ASP A 143 0.43 -6.65 -13.16
CA ASP A 143 0.98 -5.36 -12.80
C ASP A 143 0.04 -4.70 -11.78
N TRP A 144 0.60 -4.28 -10.67
CA TRP A 144 -0.14 -3.74 -9.55
C TRP A 144 0.45 -2.41 -9.12
N ARG A 145 -0.41 -1.39 -8.98
CA ARG A 145 -0.04 -0.07 -8.45
C ARG A 145 -1.06 0.37 -7.41
N ALA A 146 -0.56 0.83 -6.27
CA ALA A 146 -1.37 1.39 -5.22
C ALA A 146 -0.83 2.78 -4.84
N PHE A 147 -1.71 3.76 -4.83
CA PHE A 147 -1.45 5.11 -4.33
C PHE A 147 -2.44 5.40 -3.21
N GLY A 148 -1.93 5.63 -2.01
CA GLY A 148 -2.72 5.96 -0.83
C GLY A 148 -2.63 7.44 -0.49
N LEU A 149 -3.77 8.04 -0.13
CA LEU A 149 -3.89 9.36 0.46
C LEU A 149 -4.73 9.25 1.72
N THR A 150 -4.13 9.46 2.89
CA THR A 150 -4.78 9.24 4.17
C THR A 150 -4.69 10.48 5.03
N TYR A 151 -5.85 11.00 5.47
CA TYR A 151 -5.92 12.02 6.50
C TYR A 151 -6.36 11.40 7.82
N THR A 152 -5.57 11.63 8.88
CA THR A 152 -5.91 11.22 10.24
C THR A 152 -5.92 12.39 11.20
N TYR A 153 -6.85 12.36 12.14
CA TYR A 153 -6.94 13.30 13.26
C TYR A 153 -6.67 12.55 14.55
N SER A 154 -5.66 13.01 15.31
CA SER A 154 -5.29 12.41 16.60
C SER A 154 -6.28 12.84 17.68
N PHE A 155 -7.24 11.97 17.99
CA PHE A 155 -8.21 12.21 19.08
C PHE A 155 -7.58 12.05 20.46
N TYR A 156 -6.53 11.23 20.58
CA TYR A 156 -5.68 11.16 21.76
C TYR A 156 -4.23 11.49 21.37
N ARG A 157 -3.61 12.42 22.08
CA ARG A 157 -2.21 12.81 21.91
C ARG A 157 -1.60 13.24 23.23
N SER A 158 -0.49 12.61 23.59
CA SER A 158 0.39 12.95 24.71
C SER A 158 1.85 12.94 24.23
N ASP A 159 2.79 13.22 25.11
CA ASP A 159 4.24 13.17 24.77
C ASP A 159 4.72 11.78 24.35
N ARG A 160 4.00 10.72 24.76
CA ARG A 160 4.42 9.34 24.52
C ARG A 160 3.46 8.53 23.67
N LEU A 161 2.21 8.93 23.57
CA LEU A 161 1.18 8.14 22.90
C LEU A 161 0.31 9.03 22.03
N GLU A 162 0.14 8.64 20.77
CA GLU A 162 -0.76 9.27 19.82
C GLU A 162 -1.64 8.19 19.18
N ILE A 163 -2.95 8.45 19.17
CA ILE A 163 -3.94 7.59 18.54
C ILE A 163 -4.84 8.47 17.68
N GLY A 164 -5.04 8.09 16.44
CA GLY A 164 -5.81 8.88 15.47
C GLY A 164 -6.63 8.01 14.54
N THR A 165 -7.65 8.60 13.97
CA THR A 165 -8.49 8.04 12.91
C THR A 165 -8.90 9.14 11.95
N GLY A 166 -9.53 8.80 10.82
CA GLY A 166 -9.91 9.80 9.82
C GLY A 166 -10.51 9.19 8.57
N LEU A 167 -10.05 9.62 7.41
CA LEU A 167 -10.49 9.14 6.11
C LEU A 167 -9.28 8.88 5.22
N GLY A 168 -9.31 7.78 4.51
CA GLY A 168 -8.32 7.43 3.49
C GLY A 168 -8.97 7.25 2.12
N LEU A 169 -8.18 7.41 1.09
CA LEU A 169 -8.54 7.15 -0.29
C LEU A 169 -7.39 6.40 -0.95
N TYR A 170 -7.64 5.18 -1.38
CA TYR A 170 -6.69 4.37 -2.13
C TYR A 170 -7.09 4.30 -3.59
N PHE A 171 -6.14 4.58 -4.47
CA PHE A 171 -6.27 4.37 -5.91
C PHE A 171 -5.52 3.10 -6.24
N LEU A 172 -6.27 2.05 -6.53
CA LEU A 172 -5.73 0.75 -6.90
C LEU A 172 -5.85 0.59 -8.40
N GLN A 173 -4.74 0.30 -9.05
CA GLN A 173 -4.71 -0.08 -10.46
C GLN A 173 -4.12 -1.48 -10.56
N ALA A 174 -4.90 -2.40 -11.09
CA ALA A 174 -4.47 -3.75 -11.37
C ALA A 174 -4.65 -4.04 -12.87
N GLN A 175 -3.64 -4.62 -13.48
CA GLN A 175 -3.71 -5.12 -14.83
C GLN A 175 -3.22 -6.56 -14.83
N ALA A 176 -4.08 -7.49 -15.20
CA ALA A 176 -3.73 -8.89 -15.37
C ALA A 176 -3.86 -9.26 -16.84
N SER A 177 -2.89 -9.96 -17.37
CA SER A 177 -2.93 -10.53 -18.72
C SER A 177 -2.51 -11.99 -18.69
N GLY A 178 -3.17 -12.78 -19.53
CA GLY A 178 -2.83 -14.17 -19.76
C GLY A 178 -2.92 -14.47 -21.26
N ALA A 179 -1.98 -15.20 -21.79
CA ALA A 179 -1.97 -15.62 -23.19
C ALA A 179 -1.52 -17.08 -23.29
N VAL A 180 -2.14 -17.81 -24.22
CA VAL A 180 -1.68 -19.12 -24.68
C VAL A 180 -1.24 -18.96 -26.13
N PRO A 181 0.08 -18.75 -26.38
CA PRO A 181 0.58 -18.40 -27.71
C PRO A 181 0.23 -19.41 -28.81
N ALA A 182 0.05 -20.68 -28.44
CA ALA A 182 -0.31 -21.75 -29.39
C ALA A 182 -1.71 -21.58 -30.01
N GLU A 183 -2.62 -20.85 -29.34
CA GLU A 183 -4.00 -20.63 -29.79
C GLU A 183 -4.27 -19.19 -30.24
N SER A 184 -3.26 -18.29 -30.16
CA SER A 184 -3.39 -16.86 -30.45
C SER A 184 -4.45 -16.16 -29.58
N GLU A 185 -4.80 -16.75 -28.46
CA GLU A 185 -5.78 -16.22 -27.51
C GLU A 185 -5.08 -15.45 -26.40
N SER A 186 -5.64 -14.29 -26.07
CA SER A 186 -5.16 -13.46 -24.97
C SER A 186 -6.34 -12.81 -24.24
N GLN A 187 -6.31 -12.85 -22.94
CA GLN A 187 -7.26 -12.18 -22.06
C GLN A 187 -6.54 -11.10 -21.23
N SER A 188 -7.11 -9.93 -21.14
CA SER A 188 -6.62 -8.86 -20.26
C SER A 188 -7.76 -8.25 -19.47
N VAL A 189 -7.53 -8.05 -18.19
CA VAL A 189 -8.46 -7.38 -17.29
C VAL A 189 -7.74 -6.24 -16.60
N SER A 190 -8.32 -5.06 -16.63
CA SER A 190 -7.83 -3.89 -15.91
C SER A 190 -8.92 -3.35 -14.99
N ALA A 191 -8.55 -2.99 -13.78
CA ALA A 191 -9.41 -2.30 -12.83
C ALA A 191 -8.65 -1.11 -12.23
N ALA A 192 -9.31 0.04 -12.15
CA ALA A 192 -8.77 1.24 -11.55
C ALA A 192 -9.91 2.02 -10.89
N ASP A 193 -10.07 1.87 -9.58
CA ASP A 193 -11.13 2.53 -8.83
C ASP A 193 -10.59 3.14 -7.52
N PRO A 194 -11.09 4.32 -7.11
CA PRO A 194 -10.80 4.88 -5.81
C PRO A 194 -11.56 4.13 -4.71
N ILE A 195 -10.86 3.69 -3.68
CA ILE A 195 -11.42 2.95 -2.55
C ILE A 195 -11.36 3.83 -1.31
N PRO A 196 -12.50 4.31 -0.77
CA PRO A 196 -12.52 5.01 0.51
C PRO A 196 -12.21 4.05 1.65
N THR A 197 -11.36 4.44 2.58
CA THR A 197 -10.93 3.62 3.72
C THR A 197 -11.10 4.34 5.04
N LEU A 198 -11.21 3.57 6.12
CA LEU A 198 -11.17 4.06 7.48
C LEU A 198 -9.77 3.79 8.05
N PRO A 199 -8.94 4.84 8.25
CA PRO A 199 -7.63 4.68 8.84
C PRO A 199 -7.66 4.62 10.36
N LEU A 200 -6.69 3.89 10.93
CA LEU A 200 -6.35 3.90 12.34
C LEU A 200 -4.83 4.08 12.47
N ASP A 201 -4.41 5.10 13.20
CA ASP A 201 -3.01 5.40 13.51
C ASP A 201 -2.74 5.21 14.99
N PHE A 202 -1.62 4.57 15.29
CA PHE A 202 -1.09 4.39 16.63
C PHE A 202 0.41 4.67 16.63
N THR A 203 0.88 5.50 17.57
CA THR A 203 2.31 5.77 17.77
C THR A 203 2.62 5.82 19.26
N TRP A 204 3.58 5.01 19.68
CA TRP A 204 4.03 4.93 21.07
C TRP A 204 5.53 5.16 21.18
N CYS A 205 5.91 6.28 21.77
CA CYS A 205 7.30 6.60 22.11
C CYS A 205 7.73 5.86 23.39
N ILE A 206 8.36 4.69 23.22
CA ILE A 206 8.84 3.83 24.31
C ILE A 206 9.94 4.54 25.09
N SER A 207 10.83 5.22 24.39
CA SER A 207 11.92 6.03 24.95
C SER A 207 12.21 7.22 24.06
N SER A 208 13.24 8.02 24.40
CA SER A 208 13.71 9.12 23.55
C SER A 208 14.27 8.67 22.19
N ARG A 209 14.61 7.40 22.04
CA ARG A 209 15.18 6.84 20.80
C ARG A 209 14.32 5.75 20.17
N PHE A 210 13.50 5.05 20.94
CA PHE A 210 12.67 3.96 20.45
C PHE A 210 11.20 4.36 20.41
N ALA A 211 10.57 4.10 19.29
CA ALA A 211 9.12 4.24 19.14
C ALA A 211 8.56 3.05 18.37
N PHE A 212 7.35 2.66 18.72
CA PHE A 212 6.54 1.73 17.97
C PHE A 212 5.44 2.51 17.25
N SER A 213 5.26 2.27 15.95
CA SER A 213 4.20 2.84 15.16
C SER A 213 3.43 1.74 14.45
N ALA A 214 2.14 1.89 14.36
CA ALA A 214 1.27 1.05 13.56
C ALA A 214 0.22 1.91 12.88
N HIS A 215 -0.08 1.62 11.62
CA HIS A 215 -1.21 2.20 10.92
C HIS A 215 -1.95 1.13 10.14
N ALA A 216 -3.25 1.28 10.05
CA ALA A 216 -4.12 0.38 9.32
C ALA A 216 -5.12 1.19 8.51
N ASN A 217 -5.49 0.69 7.33
CA ASN A 217 -6.60 1.16 6.52
C ASN A 217 -7.54 -0.01 6.27
N TYR A 218 -8.82 0.21 6.46
CA TYR A 218 -9.81 -0.85 6.30
C TYR A 218 -11.05 -0.34 5.57
N VAL A 219 -11.58 -1.17 4.70
CA VAL A 219 -12.93 -1.03 4.16
C VAL A 219 -13.49 -2.39 3.77
N GLU A 220 -14.77 -2.56 3.95
CA GLU A 220 -15.58 -3.63 3.39
C GLU A 220 -16.86 -3.01 2.83
N ALA A 221 -17.17 -3.30 1.58
CA ALA A 221 -18.33 -2.76 0.90
C ALA A 221 -19.02 -3.86 0.10
N ARG A 222 -20.35 -3.76 0.05
CA ARG A 222 -21.20 -4.57 -0.82
C ARG A 222 -22.17 -3.64 -1.53
N ILE A 223 -22.08 -3.60 -2.85
CA ILE A 223 -22.90 -2.73 -3.70
C ILE A 223 -23.47 -3.63 -4.81
N ASP A 224 -24.77 -3.83 -4.81
CA ASP A 224 -25.48 -4.67 -5.77
C ASP A 224 -24.85 -6.08 -5.89
N ALA A 225 -24.36 -6.40 -7.08
CA ALA A 225 -23.73 -7.68 -7.41
C ALA A 225 -22.20 -7.71 -7.15
N ALA A 226 -21.63 -6.65 -6.58
CA ALA A 226 -20.22 -6.57 -6.27
C ALA A 226 -19.98 -6.48 -4.76
N SER A 227 -19.02 -7.23 -4.26
CA SER A 227 -18.53 -7.13 -2.89
C SER A 227 -17.02 -7.01 -2.89
N GLY A 228 -16.49 -6.25 -1.95
CA GLY A 228 -15.04 -6.06 -1.84
C GLY A 228 -14.59 -5.73 -0.43
N SER A 229 -13.37 -6.12 -0.11
CA SER A 229 -12.68 -5.73 1.10
C SER A 229 -11.24 -5.33 0.77
N PHE A 230 -10.79 -4.29 1.45
CA PHE A 230 -9.42 -3.83 1.42
C PHE A 230 -8.93 -3.67 2.85
N THR A 231 -7.76 -4.22 3.13
CA THR A 231 -7.07 -4.08 4.41
C THR A 231 -5.60 -3.83 4.13
N ASP A 232 -5.05 -2.78 4.71
CA ASP A 232 -3.64 -2.46 4.64
C ASP A 232 -3.15 -2.14 6.05
N VAL A 233 -2.16 -2.89 6.55
CA VAL A 233 -1.66 -2.80 7.92
C VAL A 233 -0.15 -2.75 7.89
N HIS A 234 0.40 -1.73 8.54
CA HIS A 234 1.82 -1.58 8.76
C HIS A 234 2.12 -1.47 10.25
N SER A 235 3.19 -2.11 10.68
CA SER A 235 3.70 -2.00 12.04
C SER A 235 5.22 -1.93 12.00
N GLU A 236 5.82 -1.07 12.80
CA GLU A 236 7.27 -0.84 12.79
C GLU A 236 7.79 -0.49 14.18
N LEU A 237 8.99 -0.96 14.48
CA LEU A 237 9.79 -0.50 15.59
C LEU A 237 10.90 0.39 15.03
N GLN A 238 10.84 1.66 15.41
CA GLN A 238 11.76 2.71 14.95
C GLN A 238 12.85 2.97 15.99
N TYR A 239 14.09 3.12 15.50
CA TYR A 239 15.22 3.65 16.25
C TYR A 239 15.64 5.00 15.68
N ARG A 240 15.58 6.06 16.49
CA ARG A 240 16.00 7.41 16.12
C ARG A 240 17.48 7.60 16.40
N TRP A 241 18.26 7.66 15.33
CA TRP A 241 19.73 7.84 15.40
C TRP A 241 20.08 9.28 15.79
N ASN A 242 19.44 10.25 15.14
CA ASN A 242 19.57 11.68 15.42
C ASN A 242 18.20 12.38 15.23
N PRO A 243 18.05 13.69 15.54
CA PRO A 243 16.78 14.38 15.43
C PRO A 243 16.06 14.22 14.09
N ASN A 244 16.80 14.12 13.00
CA ASN A 244 16.26 14.11 11.64
C ASN A 244 16.32 12.75 10.94
N PHE A 245 16.98 11.74 11.53
CA PHE A 245 17.15 10.45 10.88
C PHE A 245 16.81 9.29 11.82
N SER A 246 16.06 8.35 11.28
CA SER A 246 15.70 7.11 11.96
C SER A 246 15.70 5.93 10.99
N ILE A 247 15.92 4.76 11.55
CA ILE A 247 15.76 3.47 10.90
C ILE A 247 14.66 2.70 11.61
N ALA A 248 13.91 1.91 10.86
CA ALA A 248 12.91 1.03 11.46
C ALA A 248 12.87 -0.32 10.75
N ALA A 249 12.41 -1.31 11.50
CA ALA A 249 12.09 -2.61 10.98
C ALA A 249 10.67 -2.98 11.41
N GLY A 250 9.95 -3.67 10.54
CA GLY A 250 8.55 -3.96 10.81
C GLY A 250 7.97 -5.01 9.89
N TRP A 251 6.66 -5.06 9.90
CA TRP A 251 5.85 -5.96 9.10
C TRP A 251 4.73 -5.19 8.42
N SER A 252 4.53 -5.49 7.12
CA SER A 252 3.44 -4.93 6.34
C SER A 252 2.59 -6.05 5.76
N GLU A 253 1.29 -5.83 5.74
CA GLU A 253 0.34 -6.73 5.13
C GLU A 253 -0.77 -5.95 4.42
N MET A 254 -0.92 -6.20 3.11
CA MET A 254 -2.02 -5.71 2.29
C MET A 254 -2.87 -6.88 1.81
N ARG A 255 -4.18 -6.79 1.99
CA ARG A 255 -5.17 -7.77 1.50
C ARG A 255 -6.24 -7.06 0.69
N ILE A 256 -6.58 -7.66 -0.43
CA ILE A 256 -7.63 -7.20 -1.31
C ILE A 256 -8.44 -8.41 -1.71
N ALA A 257 -9.75 -8.30 -1.60
CA ALA A 257 -10.68 -9.29 -2.13
C ALA A 257 -11.81 -8.56 -2.84
N LEU A 258 -12.06 -8.92 -4.08
CA LEU A 258 -13.12 -8.37 -4.92
C LEU A 258 -13.88 -9.54 -5.53
N GLU A 259 -15.19 -9.51 -5.45
CA GLU A 259 -16.06 -10.48 -6.09
C GLU A 259 -17.22 -9.77 -6.80
N ARG A 260 -17.50 -10.18 -8.01
CA ARG A 260 -18.61 -9.68 -8.82
C ARG A 260 -19.42 -10.85 -9.35
N SER A 261 -20.70 -10.89 -9.02
CA SER A 261 -21.60 -11.98 -9.38
C SER A 261 -22.46 -11.69 -10.61
N GLY A 262 -22.27 -10.56 -11.30
CA GLY A 262 -23.04 -10.17 -12.47
C GLY A 262 -22.32 -9.18 -13.37
N GLY A 263 -22.92 -8.86 -14.53
CA GLY A 263 -22.36 -7.97 -15.53
C GLY A 263 -21.58 -8.69 -16.64
N SER A 264 -20.78 -7.96 -17.41
CA SER A 264 -20.02 -8.48 -18.54
C SER A 264 -18.81 -9.34 -18.16
N THR A 265 -18.29 -9.20 -16.93
CA THR A 265 -17.10 -9.89 -16.43
C THR A 265 -17.31 -10.32 -14.97
N PRO A 266 -18.18 -11.33 -14.71
CA PRO A 266 -18.31 -11.86 -13.37
C PRO A 266 -17.06 -12.63 -12.98
N GLY A 267 -16.70 -12.63 -11.69
CA GLY A 267 -15.48 -13.31 -11.23
C GLY A 267 -15.06 -12.87 -9.84
N ALA A 268 -13.92 -13.35 -9.40
CA ALA A 268 -13.34 -13.02 -8.12
C ALA A 268 -11.82 -12.85 -8.22
N VAL A 269 -11.30 -11.89 -7.48
CA VAL A 269 -9.85 -11.64 -7.32
C VAL A 269 -9.56 -11.51 -5.85
N ALA A 270 -8.61 -12.26 -5.35
CA ALA A 270 -8.09 -12.10 -4.00
C ALA A 270 -6.55 -12.04 -4.06
N MET A 271 -5.99 -11.02 -3.42
CA MET A 271 -4.54 -10.81 -3.36
C MET A 271 -4.12 -10.52 -1.92
N ARG A 272 -2.98 -11.08 -1.53
CA ARG A 272 -2.35 -10.84 -0.25
C ARG A 272 -0.86 -10.62 -0.45
N PHE A 273 -0.36 -9.51 0.05
CA PHE A 273 1.06 -9.20 0.20
C PHE A 273 1.36 -9.17 1.69
N SER A 274 2.30 -9.95 2.18
CA SER A 274 2.61 -9.99 3.61
C SER A 274 4.09 -10.29 3.82
N GLY A 275 4.81 -9.42 4.54
CA GLY A 275 6.23 -9.61 4.75
C GLY A 275 6.93 -8.57 5.59
N PRO A 276 8.21 -8.82 5.87
CA PRO A 276 9.05 -7.88 6.61
C PRO A 276 9.40 -6.66 5.76
N GLN A 277 9.60 -5.55 6.44
CA GLN A 277 10.11 -4.32 5.85
C GLN A 277 11.20 -3.70 6.72
N VAL A 278 12.15 -3.04 6.05
CA VAL A 278 13.17 -2.21 6.70
C VAL A 278 13.15 -0.84 6.04
N LEU A 279 13.13 0.22 6.81
CA LEU A 279 13.02 1.56 6.27
C LEU A 279 14.01 2.54 6.89
N ALA A 280 14.35 3.55 6.10
CA ALA A 280 15.03 4.76 6.51
C ALA A 280 14.03 5.93 6.43
N ARG A 281 14.00 6.76 7.48
CA ARG A 281 13.10 7.90 7.59
C ARG A 281 13.87 9.17 7.89
N PHE A 282 13.59 10.21 7.13
CA PHE A 282 14.09 11.57 7.32
C PHE A 282 12.95 12.47 7.80
N SER A 283 13.11 13.03 9.01
CA SER A 283 12.08 13.84 9.70
C SER A 283 12.53 15.27 9.89
N PHE A 284 11.57 16.21 9.86
CA PHE A 284 11.78 17.66 10.00
C PHE A 284 10.69 18.31 10.86
#